data_103e780b69a1c5dc38febf74dc6d284a
#
_entry.id   103e780b69a1c5dc38febf74dc6d284a
#
_cell.length_a   1.000
_cell.length_b   1.000
_cell.length_c   1.000
_cell.angle_alpha   90.00
_cell.angle_beta   90.00
_cell.angle_gamma   90.00
#
_symmetry.space_group_name_H-M   'P 1'
#
loop_
_entity.id
_entity.type
_entity.pdbx_description
1 polymer ?
#
loop_
_entity_poly.entity_id
_entity_poly.type
_entity_poly.pdbx_seq_one_letter_code
_entity_poly.pdbx_strand_id
1 'polypeptide(L)'
;MYFYICTNVNNIHSNYNTKIHTKMILKIKQIVIIITMTCFFSCKQEKPVLTEISGKQIAVSDTLIATDSIEAFVAPYRNRINEILDSTIAYAPKDITKNDGILNTTAGNLMADAVLELAGPIFKSRTGSSLDFVLLNHGGIRSIISAGSISARTAYEIMPFENTIVVVGLKGDAILEMVDYLIKAKRPHPLAGIQIILNKDDTINTIKIQGEDFDENKTYYVGTSNYLVNGGDRMDFFKKKLTFTETDYLIRNIMIDYFTKKDTIAPITDDRFIKLDY
;
A
#
# COMPACT_ATOMS: atom_id res chain seq x y z
N MET A 1 -28.86 -7.98 -110.03
CA MET A 1 -27.91 -8.82 -109.22
C MET A 1 -27.17 -8.06 -108.08
N TYR A 2 -27.28 -6.76 -107.99
CA TYR A 2 -26.62 -5.96 -106.88
C TYR A 2 -27.44 -5.77 -105.61
N PHE A 3 -28.74 -5.96 -105.61
CA PHE A 3 -29.63 -5.75 -104.46
C PHE A 3 -29.67 -6.93 -103.47
N TYR A 4 -29.29 -8.12 -103.92
CA TYR A 4 -29.31 -9.33 -103.07
C TYR A 4 -28.05 -9.51 -102.26
N ILE A 5 -26.96 -8.86 -102.56
CA ILE A 5 -25.69 -8.95 -101.86
C ILE A 5 -25.67 -8.00 -100.61
N CYS A 6 -26.25 -6.77 -100.76
CA CYS A 6 -26.27 -5.82 -99.64
C CYS A 6 -27.16 -6.24 -98.47
N THR A 7 -28.29 -6.94 -98.70
CA THR A 7 -29.18 -7.41 -97.66
C THR A 7 -28.59 -8.55 -96.87
N ASN A 8 -27.76 -9.41 -97.44
CA ASN A 8 -27.12 -10.51 -96.73
C ASN A 8 -25.94 -10.06 -95.90
N VAL A 9 -25.17 -9.06 -96.28
CA VAL A 9 -24.04 -8.54 -95.50
C VAL A 9 -24.54 -7.81 -94.23
N ASN A 10 -25.63 -7.07 -94.31
CA ASN A 10 -26.22 -6.39 -93.16
C ASN A 10 -26.85 -7.35 -92.17
N ASN A 11 -27.43 -8.47 -92.60
CA ASN A 11 -27.95 -9.51 -91.71
C ASN A 11 -26.85 -10.29 -91.05
N ILE A 12 -25.70 -10.55 -91.70
CA ILE A 12 -24.56 -11.22 -91.10
C ILE A 12 -23.91 -10.30 -90.05
N HIS A 13 -23.74 -9.01 -90.28
CA HIS A 13 -23.16 -8.04 -89.34
C HIS A 13 -24.10 -7.82 -88.17
N SER A 14 -25.41 -7.75 -88.33
CA SER A 14 -26.41 -7.64 -87.29
C SER A 14 -26.40 -8.90 -86.32
N ASN A 15 -26.36 -10.09 -86.96
CA ASN A 15 -26.31 -11.36 -86.21
C ASN A 15 -24.97 -11.55 -85.48
N TYR A 16 -23.85 -11.02 -85.97
CA TYR A 16 -22.54 -11.09 -85.35
C TYR A 16 -22.47 -10.15 -84.12
N ASN A 17 -22.96 -8.95 -84.22
CA ASN A 17 -23.02 -7.97 -83.14
C ASN A 17 -23.98 -8.45 -82.03
N THR A 18 -25.14 -9.03 -82.36
CA THR A 18 -26.09 -9.58 -81.39
C THR A 18 -25.48 -10.76 -80.61
N LYS A 19 -24.73 -11.65 -81.30
CA LYS A 19 -24.03 -12.78 -80.66
C LYS A 19 -22.90 -12.31 -79.75
N ILE A 20 -22.16 -11.27 -80.06
CA ILE A 20 -21.11 -10.69 -79.25
C ILE A 20 -21.72 -10.03 -77.97
N HIS A 21 -22.78 -9.23 -78.19
CA HIS A 21 -23.51 -8.60 -77.08
C HIS A 21 -24.10 -9.65 -76.10
N THR A 22 -24.70 -10.69 -76.66
CA THR A 22 -25.28 -11.77 -75.81
C THR A 22 -24.19 -12.52 -75.02
N LYS A 23 -23.03 -12.83 -75.61
CA LYS A 23 -21.89 -13.44 -74.94
C LYS A 23 -21.25 -12.52 -73.90
N MET A 24 -21.20 -11.23 -74.16
CA MET A 24 -20.69 -10.24 -73.21
C MET A 24 -21.61 -10.10 -71.98
N ILE A 25 -22.93 -10.01 -72.21
CA ILE A 25 -23.93 -9.96 -71.17
C ILE A 25 -23.90 -11.24 -70.28
N LEU A 26 -23.69 -12.41 -70.88
CA LEU A 26 -23.59 -13.68 -70.20
C LEU A 26 -22.35 -13.73 -69.31
N LYS A 27 -21.20 -13.22 -69.81
CA LYS A 27 -19.96 -13.12 -68.96
C LYS A 27 -20.11 -12.13 -67.88
N ILE A 28 -20.76 -10.99 -68.07
CA ILE A 28 -21.03 -10.03 -66.96
C ILE A 28 -21.94 -10.64 -65.94
N LYS A 29 -23.00 -11.36 -66.30
CA LYS A 29 -23.86 -12.07 -65.36
C LYS A 29 -23.09 -13.12 -64.54
N GLN A 30 -22.19 -13.86 -65.18
CA GLN A 30 -21.36 -14.85 -64.49
C GLN A 30 -20.39 -14.16 -63.46
N ILE A 31 -19.78 -13.04 -63.86
CA ILE A 31 -18.90 -12.28 -62.94
C ILE A 31 -19.69 -11.72 -61.77
N VAL A 32 -20.89 -11.18 -62.01
CA VAL A 32 -21.76 -10.68 -60.92
C VAL A 32 -22.15 -11.80 -59.96
N ILE A 33 -22.51 -12.99 -60.48
CA ILE A 33 -22.84 -14.16 -59.66
C ILE A 33 -21.64 -14.60 -58.80
N ILE A 34 -20.43 -14.62 -59.40
CA ILE A 34 -19.21 -14.97 -58.66
C ILE A 34 -18.91 -13.94 -57.56
N ILE A 35 -19.00 -12.65 -57.83
CA ILE A 35 -18.81 -11.57 -56.87
C ILE A 35 -19.85 -11.68 -55.73
N THR A 36 -21.12 -11.92 -56.08
CA THR A 36 -22.18 -12.08 -55.06
C THR A 36 -21.91 -13.31 -54.18
N MET A 37 -21.47 -14.40 -54.80
CA MET A 37 -21.17 -15.63 -54.09
C MET A 37 -19.95 -15.47 -53.14
N THR A 38 -18.93 -14.71 -53.53
CA THR A 38 -17.77 -14.42 -52.69
C THR A 38 -18.13 -13.50 -51.50
N CYS A 39 -19.11 -12.60 -51.64
CA CYS A 39 -19.59 -11.77 -50.54
C CYS A 39 -20.29 -12.57 -49.45
N PHE A 40 -20.92 -13.72 -49.78
CA PHE A 40 -21.55 -14.60 -48.77
C PHE A 40 -20.55 -15.45 -47.98
N PHE A 41 -19.32 -15.59 -48.44
CA PHE A 41 -18.25 -16.28 -47.70
C PHE A 41 -17.39 -15.35 -46.82
N SER A 42 -17.80 -14.12 -46.62
CA SER A 42 -17.16 -13.23 -45.63
C SER A 42 -17.49 -13.76 -44.24
N CYS A 43 -16.69 -14.68 -43.76
CA CYS A 43 -16.71 -15.11 -42.35
C CYS A 43 -16.51 -13.90 -41.48
N LYS A 44 -17.51 -13.53 -40.69
CA LYS A 44 -17.32 -12.64 -39.55
C LYS A 44 -16.29 -13.30 -38.61
N GLN A 45 -15.11 -12.74 -38.57
CA GLN A 45 -14.12 -13.13 -37.56
C GLN A 45 -14.69 -12.71 -36.22
N GLU A 46 -15.27 -13.63 -35.49
CA GLU A 46 -15.68 -13.38 -34.10
C GLU A 46 -14.44 -13.06 -33.30
N LYS A 47 -14.46 -11.91 -32.63
CA LYS A 47 -13.39 -11.56 -31.69
C LYS A 47 -13.35 -12.63 -30.62
N PRO A 48 -12.17 -13.18 -30.30
CA PRO A 48 -12.07 -14.17 -29.22
C PRO A 48 -12.58 -13.53 -27.94
N VAL A 49 -13.61 -14.12 -27.36
CA VAL A 49 -14.16 -13.74 -26.06
C VAL A 49 -13.55 -14.67 -25.03
N LEU A 50 -13.01 -14.10 -23.98
CA LEU A 50 -12.51 -14.88 -22.84
C LEU A 50 -13.70 -15.61 -22.21
N THR A 51 -13.76 -16.92 -22.36
CA THR A 51 -14.87 -17.75 -21.87
C THR A 51 -14.62 -18.36 -20.50
N GLU A 52 -13.34 -18.53 -20.13
CA GLU A 52 -12.96 -19.12 -18.84
C GLU A 52 -11.56 -18.69 -18.45
N ILE A 53 -11.37 -18.43 -17.15
CA ILE A 53 -10.07 -18.31 -16.53
C ILE A 53 -9.94 -19.49 -15.55
N SER A 54 -9.08 -20.45 -15.88
CA SER A 54 -8.74 -21.53 -14.96
C SER A 54 -7.46 -21.22 -14.22
N GLY A 55 -7.52 -21.21 -12.88
CA GLY A 55 -6.36 -21.06 -12.01
C GLY A 55 -5.97 -22.39 -11.37
N LYS A 56 -4.68 -22.69 -11.29
CA LYS A 56 -4.14 -23.82 -10.54
C LYS A 56 -3.27 -23.28 -9.42
N GLN A 57 -3.58 -23.65 -8.19
CA GLN A 57 -2.67 -23.43 -7.06
C GLN A 57 -1.50 -24.40 -7.15
N ILE A 58 -0.28 -23.87 -7.16
CA ILE A 58 0.95 -24.64 -7.06
C ILE A 58 1.49 -24.39 -5.65
N ALA A 59 1.51 -25.43 -4.83
CA ALA A 59 2.09 -25.35 -3.50
C ALA A 59 3.62 -25.18 -3.62
N VAL A 60 4.13 -24.13 -2.96
CA VAL A 60 5.56 -23.96 -2.74
C VAL A 60 5.83 -24.40 -1.30
N SER A 61 6.55 -25.48 -1.12
CA SER A 61 6.86 -26.08 0.18
C SER A 61 8.33 -26.44 0.27
N ASP A 62 8.80 -26.72 1.46
CA ASP A 62 10.19 -27.13 1.74
C ASP A 62 10.58 -28.46 1.07
N THR A 63 9.62 -29.18 0.46
CA THR A 63 9.87 -30.41 -0.31
C THR A 63 10.34 -30.13 -1.74
N LEU A 64 10.27 -28.85 -2.19
CA LEU A 64 10.79 -28.49 -3.50
C LEU A 64 12.33 -28.43 -3.45
N ILE A 65 12.95 -29.24 -4.30
CA ILE A 65 14.42 -29.23 -4.43
C ILE A 65 14.81 -27.94 -5.13
N ALA A 66 15.62 -27.13 -4.46
CA ALA A 66 16.22 -25.94 -5.06
C ALA A 66 17.16 -26.34 -6.21
N THR A 67 17.19 -25.54 -7.27
CA THR A 67 18.15 -25.73 -8.37
C THR A 67 19.53 -25.31 -7.89
N ASP A 68 20.48 -26.23 -7.86
CA ASP A 68 21.87 -26.03 -7.35
C ASP A 68 22.54 -24.78 -7.91
N SER A 69 22.36 -24.50 -9.20
CA SER A 69 22.92 -23.30 -9.84
C SER A 69 22.33 -21.99 -9.32
N ILE A 70 21.03 -21.98 -9.02
CA ILE A 70 20.33 -20.80 -8.44
C ILE A 70 20.77 -20.63 -6.99
N GLU A 71 20.83 -21.73 -6.24
CA GLU A 71 21.29 -21.69 -4.84
C GLU A 71 22.72 -21.18 -4.73
N ALA A 72 23.63 -21.70 -5.57
CA ALA A 72 25.02 -21.23 -5.60
C ALA A 72 25.16 -19.75 -5.97
N PHE A 73 24.27 -19.23 -6.84
CA PHE A 73 24.24 -17.81 -7.19
C PHE A 73 23.70 -16.94 -6.05
N VAL A 74 22.65 -17.37 -5.34
CA VAL A 74 21.98 -16.59 -4.29
C VAL A 74 22.72 -16.67 -2.94
N ALA A 75 23.35 -17.79 -2.62
CA ALA A 75 23.96 -18.04 -1.31
C ALA A 75 24.96 -16.95 -0.84
N PRO A 76 25.88 -16.40 -1.66
CA PRO A 76 26.78 -15.34 -1.21
C PRO A 76 26.03 -14.07 -0.76
N TYR A 77 24.97 -13.68 -1.48
CA TYR A 77 24.16 -12.52 -1.14
C TYR A 77 23.35 -12.77 0.14
N ARG A 78 22.72 -13.94 0.24
CA ARG A 78 21.97 -14.35 1.43
C ARG A 78 22.86 -14.34 2.67
N ASN A 79 24.03 -14.94 2.59
CA ASN A 79 24.97 -15.02 3.70
C ASN A 79 25.40 -13.63 4.15
N ARG A 80 25.70 -12.73 3.20
CA ARG A 80 26.09 -11.34 3.53
C ARG A 80 24.95 -10.56 4.17
N ILE A 81 23.71 -10.71 3.65
CA ILE A 81 22.53 -10.06 4.23
C ILE A 81 22.27 -10.58 5.64
N ASN A 82 22.34 -11.90 5.85
CA ASN A 82 22.14 -12.50 7.16
C ASN A 82 23.19 -12.02 8.17
N GLU A 83 24.45 -11.98 7.78
CA GLU A 83 25.53 -11.48 8.63
C GLU A 83 25.26 -10.05 9.13
N ILE A 84 24.77 -9.16 8.25
CA ILE A 84 24.47 -7.78 8.60
C ILE A 84 23.20 -7.69 9.46
N LEU A 85 22.13 -8.40 9.08
CA LEU A 85 20.84 -8.30 9.74
C LEU A 85 20.80 -8.99 11.11
N ASP A 86 21.61 -10.04 11.30
CA ASP A 86 21.55 -10.88 12.51
C ASP A 86 22.57 -10.46 13.58
N SER A 87 23.43 -9.48 13.29
CA SER A 87 24.34 -8.93 14.30
C SER A 87 23.55 -8.29 15.44
N THR A 88 23.89 -8.63 16.68
CA THR A 88 23.24 -8.08 17.88
C THR A 88 23.57 -6.59 18.01
N ILE A 89 22.52 -5.75 18.12
CA ILE A 89 22.64 -4.30 18.30
C ILE A 89 22.09 -3.83 19.66
N ALA A 90 21.24 -4.64 20.34
CA ALA A 90 20.71 -4.36 21.65
C ALA A 90 20.27 -5.66 22.35
N TYR A 91 19.75 -5.54 23.56
CA TYR A 91 19.23 -6.65 24.36
C TYR A 91 17.88 -6.33 25.00
N ALA A 92 16.91 -7.25 24.92
CA ALA A 92 15.63 -7.17 25.61
C ALA A 92 15.63 -8.13 26.83
N PRO A 93 15.48 -7.64 28.07
CA PRO A 93 15.43 -8.50 29.25
C PRO A 93 14.13 -9.31 29.38
N LYS A 94 13.07 -8.89 28.66
CA LYS A 94 11.74 -9.53 28.62
C LYS A 94 11.16 -9.40 27.22
N ASP A 95 10.15 -10.23 26.93
CA ASP A 95 9.35 -10.08 25.72
C ASP A 95 8.66 -8.72 25.69
N ILE A 96 8.67 -8.09 24.50
CA ILE A 96 8.03 -6.81 24.22
C ILE A 96 6.94 -7.09 23.19
N THR A 97 5.68 -6.86 23.56
CA THR A 97 4.53 -7.26 22.76
C THR A 97 3.47 -6.17 22.67
N LYS A 98 2.63 -6.26 21.65
CA LYS A 98 1.47 -5.36 21.50
C LYS A 98 0.20 -5.85 22.19
N ASN A 99 0.29 -6.92 22.98
CA ASN A 99 -0.87 -7.58 23.60
C ASN A 99 -0.79 -7.62 25.13
N ASP A 100 0.14 -6.91 25.75
CA ASP A 100 0.41 -6.91 27.18
C ASP A 100 -0.25 -5.74 27.95
N GLY A 101 -1.15 -5.03 27.29
CA GLY A 101 -1.95 -3.96 27.89
C GLY A 101 -3.24 -3.68 27.12
N ILE A 102 -4.15 -2.95 27.74
CA ILE A 102 -5.49 -2.67 27.17
C ILE A 102 -5.48 -1.44 26.26
N LEU A 103 -4.94 -0.32 26.74
CA LEU A 103 -4.92 0.98 26.06
C LEU A 103 -3.52 1.44 25.65
N ASN A 104 -2.48 0.89 26.29
CA ASN A 104 -1.10 1.02 25.85
C ASN A 104 -0.35 -0.28 26.13
N THR A 105 0.74 -0.54 25.40
CA THR A 105 1.50 -1.79 25.41
C THR A 105 2.98 -1.52 25.33
N THR A 106 3.81 -2.46 25.78
CA THR A 106 5.26 -2.29 25.75
C THR A 106 5.78 -2.05 24.32
N ALA A 107 5.30 -2.79 23.30
CA ALA A 107 5.72 -2.59 21.92
C ALA A 107 5.19 -1.26 21.33
N GLY A 108 3.96 -0.87 21.71
CA GLY A 108 3.38 0.41 21.28
C GLY A 108 4.16 1.58 21.86
N ASN A 109 4.43 1.54 23.17
CA ASN A 109 5.17 2.57 23.88
C ASN A 109 6.59 2.70 23.30
N LEU A 110 7.30 1.57 23.15
CA LEU A 110 8.63 1.54 22.53
C LEU A 110 8.67 2.23 21.17
N MET A 111 7.74 1.87 20.28
CA MET A 111 7.74 2.40 18.90
C MET A 111 7.44 3.91 18.90
N ALA A 112 6.46 4.37 19.69
CA ALA A 112 6.11 5.78 19.74
C ALA A 112 7.20 6.62 20.42
N ASP A 113 7.82 6.12 21.49
CA ASP A 113 8.92 6.79 22.17
C ASP A 113 10.15 6.93 21.28
N ALA A 114 10.50 5.86 20.52
CA ALA A 114 11.58 5.90 19.56
C ALA A 114 11.35 6.97 18.47
N VAL A 115 10.11 7.06 17.96
CA VAL A 115 9.76 8.08 16.97
C VAL A 115 9.83 9.47 17.58
N LEU A 116 9.31 9.69 18.78
CA LEU A 116 9.36 11.00 19.44
C LEU A 116 10.82 11.45 19.67
N GLU A 117 11.66 10.54 20.14
CA GLU A 117 13.08 10.82 20.44
C GLU A 117 13.89 11.10 19.18
N LEU A 118 13.70 10.35 18.09
CA LEU A 118 14.58 10.42 16.92
C LEU A 118 14.04 11.30 15.78
N ALA A 119 12.73 11.36 15.58
CA ALA A 119 12.13 12.22 14.56
C ALA A 119 11.94 13.68 15.05
N GLY A 120 11.77 13.89 16.35
CA GLY A 120 11.62 15.22 16.95
C GLY A 120 12.75 16.21 16.59
N PRO A 121 14.03 15.86 16.75
CA PRO A 121 15.16 16.71 16.37
C PRO A 121 15.19 17.05 14.87
N ILE A 122 14.81 16.12 14.00
CA ILE A 122 14.73 16.32 12.55
C ILE A 122 13.66 17.36 12.23
N PHE A 123 12.46 17.19 12.79
CA PHE A 123 11.37 18.15 12.62
C PHE A 123 11.76 19.54 13.12
N LYS A 124 12.36 19.62 14.31
CA LYS A 124 12.84 20.90 14.88
C LYS A 124 13.89 21.57 13.99
N SER A 125 14.81 20.81 13.43
CA SER A 125 15.83 21.35 12.51
C SER A 125 15.22 21.90 11.22
N ARG A 126 14.15 21.26 10.70
CA ARG A 126 13.50 21.68 9.45
C ARG A 126 12.56 22.86 9.61
N THR A 127 11.93 23.01 10.78
CA THR A 127 10.81 23.96 10.96
C THR A 127 11.04 24.98 12.08
N GLY A 128 11.97 24.74 12.97
CA GLY A 128 12.16 25.51 14.21
C GLY A 128 11.17 25.14 15.33
N SER A 129 10.13 24.35 15.05
CA SER A 129 9.11 23.94 16.00
C SER A 129 9.44 22.59 16.64
N SER A 130 8.93 22.32 17.84
CA SER A 130 9.08 21.03 18.51
C SER A 130 7.94 20.09 18.14
N LEU A 131 8.23 18.79 18.09
CA LEU A 131 7.23 17.73 17.99
C LEU A 131 6.53 17.60 19.34
N ASP A 132 5.19 17.73 19.35
CA ASP A 132 4.43 17.69 20.61
C ASP A 132 4.14 16.24 21.04
N PHE A 133 3.66 15.41 20.14
CA PHE A 133 3.38 14.00 20.44
C PHE A 133 3.40 13.12 19.20
N VAL A 134 3.33 11.81 19.42
CA VAL A 134 3.32 10.79 18.36
C VAL A 134 2.07 9.93 18.50
N LEU A 135 1.43 9.64 17.36
CA LEU A 135 0.38 8.62 17.23
C LEU A 135 0.73 7.72 16.05
N LEU A 136 0.82 6.41 16.29
CA LEU A 136 0.93 5.39 15.26
C LEU A 136 -0.23 4.39 15.37
N ASN A 137 -0.29 3.43 14.45
CA ASN A 137 -1.36 2.44 14.47
C ASN A 137 -0.91 1.09 15.06
N HIS A 138 -1.78 0.49 15.85
CA HIS A 138 -1.58 -0.85 16.43
C HIS A 138 -1.30 -1.92 15.34
N GLY A 139 -1.94 -1.80 14.17
CA GLY A 139 -1.75 -2.70 13.03
C GLY A 139 -0.34 -2.63 12.41
N GLY A 140 0.39 -1.55 12.64
CA GLY A 140 1.77 -1.38 12.19
C GLY A 140 2.76 -2.30 12.89
N ILE A 141 2.46 -2.75 14.11
CA ILE A 141 3.29 -3.70 14.88
C ILE A 141 2.95 -5.12 14.43
N ARG A 142 3.90 -5.82 13.78
CA ARG A 142 3.66 -7.11 13.12
C ARG A 142 4.21 -8.32 13.84
N SER A 143 5.17 -8.13 14.73
CA SER A 143 5.81 -9.21 15.51
C SER A 143 5.98 -8.80 16.95
N ILE A 144 6.39 -9.75 17.80
CA ILE A 144 6.94 -9.51 19.14
C ILE A 144 8.45 -9.31 19.04
N ILE A 145 9.05 -8.67 20.04
CA ILE A 145 10.48 -8.73 20.28
C ILE A 145 10.67 -9.69 21.45
N SER A 146 11.23 -10.86 21.17
CA SER A 146 11.50 -11.86 22.21
C SER A 146 12.61 -11.42 23.13
N ALA A 147 12.56 -11.86 24.38
CA ALA A 147 13.67 -11.68 25.33
C ALA A 147 14.98 -12.25 24.73
N GLY A 148 16.08 -11.51 24.88
CA GLY A 148 17.38 -11.87 24.33
C GLY A 148 17.97 -10.80 23.42
N SER A 149 18.79 -11.22 22.48
CA SER A 149 19.48 -10.34 21.54
C SER A 149 18.49 -9.72 20.54
N ILE A 150 18.63 -8.43 20.33
CA ILE A 150 17.91 -7.67 19.31
C ILE A 150 18.88 -7.37 18.16
N SER A 151 18.42 -7.56 16.93
CA SER A 151 19.20 -7.29 15.71
C SER A 151 18.40 -6.37 14.77
N ALA A 152 19.02 -5.96 13.67
CA ALA A 152 18.31 -5.22 12.62
C ALA A 152 17.15 -6.03 12.04
N ARG A 153 17.27 -7.37 11.94
CA ARG A 153 16.17 -8.26 11.52
C ARG A 153 14.94 -8.10 12.41
N THR A 154 15.11 -7.94 13.72
CA THR A 154 14.01 -7.68 14.66
C THR A 154 13.19 -6.45 14.26
N ALA A 155 13.86 -5.37 13.81
CA ALA A 155 13.16 -4.18 13.34
C ALA A 155 12.39 -4.41 12.03
N TYR A 156 12.92 -5.23 11.12
CA TYR A 156 12.20 -5.65 9.90
C TYR A 156 10.99 -6.52 10.21
N GLU A 157 11.05 -7.36 11.23
CA GLU A 157 9.94 -8.23 11.64
C GLU A 157 8.83 -7.44 12.34
N ILE A 158 9.18 -6.51 13.22
CA ILE A 158 8.19 -5.71 13.93
C ILE A 158 7.54 -4.63 13.06
N MET A 159 8.30 -4.03 12.11
CA MET A 159 7.84 -2.98 11.20
C MET A 159 8.30 -3.26 9.76
N PRO A 160 7.67 -4.19 9.03
CA PRO A 160 8.10 -4.57 7.67
C PRO A 160 7.71 -3.57 6.59
N PHE A 161 6.95 -2.54 6.92
CA PHE A 161 6.44 -1.56 5.96
C PHE A 161 7.45 -0.45 5.64
N GLU A 162 7.34 0.11 4.44
CA GLU A 162 8.11 1.28 3.99
C GLU A 162 7.43 2.61 4.42
N ASN A 163 6.87 2.63 5.64
CA ASN A 163 6.21 3.81 6.18
C ASN A 163 7.25 4.80 6.70
N THR A 164 7.15 6.05 6.24
CA THR A 164 7.94 7.17 6.73
C THR A 164 7.19 7.95 7.80
N ILE A 165 7.93 8.59 8.71
CA ILE A 165 7.36 9.55 9.65
C ILE A 165 7.15 10.88 8.95
N VAL A 166 5.96 11.41 9.16
CA VAL A 166 5.55 12.77 8.80
C VAL A 166 5.06 13.48 10.04
N VAL A 167 5.20 14.81 10.07
CA VAL A 167 4.66 15.64 11.15
C VAL A 167 3.58 16.55 10.59
N VAL A 168 2.42 16.55 11.24
CA VAL A 168 1.28 17.36 10.85
C VAL A 168 0.88 18.31 11.98
N GLY A 169 0.51 19.54 11.62
CA GLY A 169 -0.09 20.47 12.57
C GLY A 169 -1.61 20.23 12.66
N LEU A 170 -2.12 19.95 13.84
CA LEU A 170 -3.56 19.76 14.10
C LEU A 170 -4.04 20.78 15.14
N LYS A 171 -5.25 21.33 14.95
CA LYS A 171 -5.95 22.11 15.98
C LYS A 171 -6.60 21.20 17.02
N GLY A 172 -6.98 21.80 18.14
CA GLY A 172 -7.58 21.09 19.25
C GLY A 172 -8.85 20.31 18.90
N ASP A 173 -9.69 20.82 18.00
CA ASP A 173 -10.87 20.08 17.52
C ASP A 173 -10.49 18.75 16.85
N ALA A 174 -9.45 18.73 16.02
CA ALA A 174 -8.94 17.50 15.42
C ALA A 174 -8.28 16.55 16.44
N ILE A 175 -7.67 17.11 17.50
CA ILE A 175 -7.15 16.30 18.62
C ILE A 175 -8.30 15.64 19.40
N LEU A 176 -9.40 16.35 19.65
CA LEU A 176 -10.58 15.75 20.30
C LEU A 176 -11.20 14.64 19.44
N GLU A 177 -11.28 14.81 18.11
CA GLU A 177 -11.70 13.74 17.20
C GLU A 177 -10.75 12.54 17.23
N MET A 178 -9.45 12.78 17.32
CA MET A 178 -8.45 11.73 17.49
C MET A 178 -8.68 10.94 18.80
N VAL A 179 -8.89 11.64 19.91
CA VAL A 179 -9.16 10.98 21.21
C VAL A 179 -10.46 10.20 21.16
N ASP A 180 -11.54 10.74 20.59
CA ASP A 180 -12.80 10.04 20.38
C ASP A 180 -12.61 8.77 19.51
N TYR A 181 -11.82 8.86 18.45
CA TYR A 181 -11.44 7.69 17.64
C TYR A 181 -10.72 6.62 18.49
N LEU A 182 -9.73 7.00 19.31
CA LEU A 182 -8.98 6.07 20.15
C LEU A 182 -9.88 5.38 21.18
N ILE A 183 -10.80 6.12 21.80
CA ILE A 183 -11.80 5.56 22.73
C ILE A 183 -12.69 4.52 22.04
N LYS A 184 -13.20 4.84 20.85
CA LYS A 184 -14.07 3.94 20.07
C LYS A 184 -13.34 2.73 19.50
N ALA A 185 -12.09 2.90 19.12
CA ALA A 185 -11.27 1.81 18.57
C ALA A 185 -10.98 0.72 19.59
N LYS A 186 -10.88 1.05 20.88
CA LYS A 186 -10.55 0.12 21.98
C LYS A 186 -9.32 -0.72 21.68
N ARG A 187 -8.31 -0.11 21.07
CA ARG A 187 -7.05 -0.74 20.68
C ARG A 187 -5.89 0.08 21.19
N PRO A 188 -4.83 -0.56 21.70
CA PRO A 188 -3.65 0.14 22.16
C PRO A 188 -2.82 0.67 20.99
N HIS A 189 -3.23 1.79 20.44
CA HIS A 189 -2.45 2.52 19.44
C HIS A 189 -1.19 3.08 20.08
N PRO A 190 -0.01 3.01 19.42
CA PRO A 190 1.21 3.59 19.96
C PRO A 190 1.08 5.10 20.13
N LEU A 191 1.34 5.58 21.35
CA LEU A 191 1.30 6.99 21.74
C LEU A 191 2.57 7.36 22.50
N ALA A 192 3.07 8.58 22.32
CA ALA A 192 4.14 9.18 23.10
C ALA A 192 3.97 10.69 23.17
N GLY A 193 4.31 11.32 24.28
CA GLY A 193 4.19 12.79 24.45
C GLY A 193 2.77 13.27 24.76
N ILE A 194 1.80 12.39 24.84
CA ILE A 194 0.40 12.67 25.24
C ILE A 194 -0.02 11.71 26.34
N GLN A 195 -0.80 12.22 27.28
CA GLN A 195 -1.48 11.45 28.31
C GLN A 195 -2.98 11.63 28.17
N ILE A 196 -3.73 10.51 28.14
CA ILE A 196 -5.19 10.49 28.04
C ILE A 196 -5.70 9.64 29.20
N ILE A 197 -6.47 10.24 30.10
CA ILE A 197 -7.10 9.55 31.22
C ILE A 197 -8.61 9.57 31.01
N LEU A 198 -9.22 8.40 31.05
CA LEU A 198 -10.67 8.23 30.91
C LEU A 198 -11.30 7.93 32.26
N ASN A 199 -12.53 8.41 32.43
CA ASN A 199 -13.41 7.98 33.52
C ASN A 199 -13.91 6.55 33.25
N LYS A 200 -14.55 5.95 34.24
CA LYS A 200 -15.11 4.59 34.17
C LYS A 200 -16.16 4.41 33.04
N ASP A 201 -16.84 5.46 32.66
CA ASP A 201 -17.86 5.49 31.59
C ASP A 201 -17.30 5.82 30.21
N ASP A 202 -15.98 5.75 30.02
CA ASP A 202 -15.25 6.11 28.81
C ASP A 202 -15.29 7.62 28.45
N THR A 203 -15.77 8.49 29.33
CA THR A 203 -15.65 9.94 29.14
C THR A 203 -14.23 10.41 29.43
N ILE A 204 -13.81 11.49 28.77
CA ILE A 204 -12.47 12.09 28.97
C ILE A 204 -12.44 12.72 30.37
N ASN A 205 -11.49 12.28 31.21
CA ASN A 205 -11.15 12.91 32.47
C ASN A 205 -10.08 13.99 32.26
N THR A 206 -8.96 13.61 31.62
CA THR A 206 -7.81 14.50 31.42
C THR A 206 -7.12 14.20 30.11
N ILE A 207 -6.67 15.24 29.44
CA ILE A 207 -5.70 15.18 28.35
C ILE A 207 -4.55 16.10 28.70
N LYS A 208 -3.32 15.59 28.65
CA LYS A 208 -2.08 16.39 28.77
C LYS A 208 -1.17 16.12 27.59
N ILE A 209 -0.52 17.17 27.09
CA ILE A 209 0.46 17.09 26.02
C ILE A 209 1.76 17.71 26.50
N GLN A 210 2.84 16.93 26.49
CA GLN A 210 4.14 17.29 27.07
C GLN A 210 4.04 17.70 28.55
N GLY A 211 3.09 17.09 29.29
CA GLY A 211 2.84 17.37 30.71
C GLY A 211 1.93 18.56 30.99
N GLU A 212 1.66 19.40 29.99
CA GLU A 212 0.76 20.56 30.10
C GLU A 212 -0.68 20.17 29.80
N ASP A 213 -1.64 20.84 30.41
CA ASP A 213 -3.05 20.63 30.14
C ASP A 213 -3.39 20.99 28.69
N PHE A 214 -4.25 20.19 28.09
CA PHE A 214 -4.67 20.38 26.68
C PHE A 214 -5.42 21.71 26.50
N ASP A 215 -4.98 22.48 25.48
CA ASP A 215 -5.64 23.73 25.06
C ASP A 215 -6.23 23.55 23.67
N GLU A 216 -7.58 23.61 23.54
CA GLU A 216 -8.29 23.44 22.30
C GLU A 216 -7.95 24.52 21.25
N ASN A 217 -7.48 25.68 21.67
CA ASN A 217 -7.14 26.80 20.77
C ASN A 217 -5.72 26.67 20.18
N LYS A 218 -4.88 25.83 20.75
CA LYS A 218 -3.50 25.61 20.33
C LYS A 218 -3.43 24.70 19.10
N THR A 219 -2.40 24.89 18.29
CA THR A 219 -2.00 23.94 17.24
C THR A 219 -0.91 23.04 17.79
N TYR A 220 -1.07 21.73 17.62
CA TYR A 220 -0.11 20.72 18.05
C TYR A 220 0.54 20.04 16.86
N TYR A 221 1.83 19.79 16.93
CA TYR A 221 2.60 19.08 15.94
C TYR A 221 2.67 17.59 16.27
N VAL A 222 2.02 16.79 15.45
CA VAL A 222 1.81 15.36 15.66
C VAL A 222 2.67 14.54 14.71
N GLY A 223 3.57 13.73 15.27
CA GLY A 223 4.33 12.73 14.51
C GLY A 223 3.46 11.51 14.22
N THR A 224 3.41 11.12 12.96
CA THR A 224 2.64 9.96 12.53
C THR A 224 3.22 9.35 11.25
N SER A 225 2.61 8.27 10.73
CA SER A 225 3.07 7.68 9.48
C SER A 225 2.38 8.33 8.26
N ASN A 226 3.11 8.37 7.14
CA ASN A 226 2.52 8.75 5.84
C ASN A 226 1.30 7.89 5.47
N TYR A 227 1.28 6.61 5.85
CA TYR A 227 0.13 5.72 5.68
C TYR A 227 -1.14 6.27 6.36
N LEU A 228 -1.03 6.73 7.61
CA LEU A 228 -2.17 7.21 8.39
C LEU A 228 -2.71 8.55 7.85
N VAL A 229 -1.80 9.47 7.51
CA VAL A 229 -2.18 10.78 6.93
C VAL A 229 -2.86 10.64 5.57
N ASN A 230 -2.58 9.56 4.83
CA ASN A 230 -3.20 9.23 3.56
C ASN A 230 -4.50 8.42 3.69
N GLY A 231 -5.09 8.32 4.89
CA GLY A 231 -6.38 7.69 5.15
C GLY A 231 -6.29 6.26 5.68
N GLY A 232 -5.10 5.80 6.06
CA GLY A 232 -4.92 4.50 6.72
C GLY A 232 -5.71 4.41 8.02
N ASP A 233 -6.19 3.21 8.33
CA ASP A 233 -6.97 2.86 9.54
C ASP A 233 -8.19 3.78 9.80
N ARG A 234 -8.65 4.53 8.77
CA ARG A 234 -9.75 5.50 8.86
C ARG A 234 -9.51 6.60 9.92
N MET A 235 -8.26 7.00 10.12
CA MET A 235 -7.89 8.11 11.00
C MET A 235 -8.14 9.46 10.29
N ASP A 236 -9.42 9.72 9.99
CA ASP A 236 -9.86 10.85 9.14
C ASP A 236 -9.60 12.23 9.75
N PHE A 237 -9.37 12.33 11.05
CA PHE A 237 -8.98 13.57 11.71
C PHE A 237 -7.65 14.14 11.15
N PHE A 238 -6.79 13.32 10.57
CA PHE A 238 -5.58 13.78 9.86
C PHE A 238 -5.88 14.56 8.58
N LYS A 239 -7.10 14.47 8.02
CA LYS A 239 -7.52 15.29 6.87
C LYS A 239 -7.61 16.78 7.24
N LYS A 240 -7.78 17.11 8.52
CA LYS A 240 -7.82 18.47 9.06
C LYS A 240 -6.45 19.10 9.30
N LYS A 241 -5.37 18.47 8.83
CA LYS A 241 -4.02 18.99 9.00
C LYS A 241 -3.84 20.39 8.41
N LEU A 242 -3.23 21.29 9.17
CA LEU A 242 -2.88 22.64 8.76
C LEU A 242 -1.52 22.70 8.09
N THR A 243 -0.59 21.86 8.54
CA THR A 243 0.78 21.76 8.02
C THR A 243 1.13 20.30 7.81
N PHE A 244 2.11 20.08 6.93
CA PHE A 244 2.63 18.75 6.61
C PHE A 244 4.13 18.87 6.38
N THR A 245 4.92 18.08 7.10
CA THR A 245 6.37 18.04 6.98
C THR A 245 6.82 16.59 6.93
N GLU A 246 7.47 16.19 5.87
CA GLU A 246 8.13 14.89 5.75
C GLU A 246 9.43 14.90 6.56
N THR A 247 9.77 13.78 7.17
CA THR A 247 11.06 13.59 7.83
C THR A 247 12.03 12.75 7.01
N ASP A 248 11.53 12.08 5.96
CA ASP A 248 12.26 11.11 5.13
C ASP A 248 12.84 9.95 5.96
N TYR A 249 12.29 9.71 7.15
CA TYR A 249 12.78 8.71 8.08
C TYR A 249 11.79 7.55 8.17
N LEU A 250 12.22 6.38 7.71
CA LEU A 250 11.45 5.14 7.81
C LEU A 250 11.30 4.73 9.28
N ILE A 251 10.10 4.34 9.70
CA ILE A 251 9.84 3.89 11.08
C ILE A 251 10.77 2.72 11.44
N ARG A 252 10.98 1.79 10.51
CA ARG A 252 11.91 0.67 10.70
C ARG A 252 13.35 1.13 10.98
N ASN A 253 13.82 2.14 10.26
CA ASN A 253 15.16 2.68 10.47
C ASN A 253 15.25 3.41 11.81
N ILE A 254 14.20 4.12 12.23
CA ILE A 254 14.10 4.69 13.57
C ILE A 254 14.26 3.60 14.63
N MET A 255 13.61 2.44 14.47
CA MET A 255 13.75 1.33 15.42
C MET A 255 15.19 0.79 15.45
N ILE A 256 15.85 0.62 14.29
CA ILE A 256 17.24 0.17 14.21
C ILE A 256 18.16 1.17 14.94
N ASP A 257 18.03 2.46 14.63
CA ASP A 257 18.86 3.51 15.21
C ASP A 257 18.60 3.67 16.72
N TYR A 258 17.34 3.51 17.15
CA TYR A 258 16.98 3.52 18.56
C TYR A 258 17.59 2.32 19.31
N PHE A 259 17.53 1.11 18.74
CA PHE A 259 18.17 -0.07 19.30
C PHE A 259 19.68 0.11 19.40
N THR A 260 20.31 0.59 18.33
CA THR A 260 21.76 0.85 18.31
C THR A 260 22.19 1.90 19.35
N LYS A 261 21.32 2.90 19.63
CA LYS A 261 21.57 3.94 20.62
C LYS A 261 21.41 3.46 22.06
N LYS A 262 20.57 2.43 22.30
CA LYS A 262 20.22 1.92 23.63
C LYS A 262 20.73 0.49 23.76
N ASP A 263 21.63 0.23 24.68
CA ASP A 263 22.16 -1.13 24.92
C ASP A 263 21.08 -2.09 25.39
N THR A 264 20.10 -1.60 26.16
CA THR A 264 19.00 -2.39 26.73
C THR A 264 17.66 -1.76 26.41
N ILE A 265 16.75 -2.57 25.87
CA ILE A 265 15.40 -2.19 25.48
C ILE A 265 14.42 -2.82 26.49
N ALA A 266 13.92 -2.00 27.39
CA ALA A 266 13.02 -2.44 28.47
C ALA A 266 11.82 -1.48 28.64
N PRO A 267 10.96 -1.36 27.61
CA PRO A 267 9.77 -0.52 27.70
C PRO A 267 8.80 -1.08 28.74
N ILE A 268 8.01 -0.19 29.32
CA ILE A 268 6.94 -0.53 30.26
C ILE A 268 5.62 0.02 29.76
N THR A 269 4.52 -0.57 30.21
CA THR A 269 3.21 0.09 30.17
C THR A 269 3.14 1.14 31.29
N ASP A 270 2.51 2.27 31.00
CA ASP A 270 2.42 3.41 31.90
C ASP A 270 1.03 4.07 31.85
N ASP A 271 0.91 5.28 32.38
CA ASP A 271 -0.34 6.03 32.46
C ASP A 271 -0.62 6.93 31.24
N ARG A 272 0.12 6.76 30.13
CA ARG A 272 -0.08 7.58 28.92
C ARG A 272 -1.46 7.43 28.27
N PHE A 273 -2.10 6.29 28.41
CA PHE A 273 -3.50 6.08 28.05
C PHE A 273 -4.09 5.01 28.98
N ILE A 274 -4.91 5.47 29.91
CA ILE A 274 -5.53 4.62 30.91
C ILE A 274 -7.00 4.97 31.13
N LYS A 275 -7.72 4.06 31.76
CA LYS A 275 -9.09 4.24 32.26
C LYS A 275 -9.11 4.04 33.76
N LEU A 276 -9.76 4.95 34.47
CA LEU A 276 -9.94 4.87 35.91
C LEU A 276 -10.96 3.78 36.26
N ASP A 277 -10.71 3.08 37.33
CA ASP A 277 -11.58 1.99 37.85
C ASP A 277 -12.70 2.50 38.77
N TYR A 278 -12.64 3.78 39.17
CA TYR A 278 -13.56 4.40 40.16
C TYR A 278 -14.23 5.66 39.59
#